data_cf0b8f6d74aafa0bd9313ec8b5d8b3f6
#
_entry.id   cf0b8f6d74aafa0bd9313ec8b5d8b3f6
#
_cell.length_a   1.000
_cell.length_b   1.000
_cell.length_c   1.000
_cell.angle_alpha   90.00
_cell.angle_beta   90.00
_cell.angle_gamma   90.00
#
_symmetry.space_group_name_H-M   'P 1'
#
loop_
_entity.id
_entity.type
_entity.pdbx_description
1 polymer ?
#
loop_
_entity_poly.entity_id
_entity_poly.type
_entity_poly.pdbx_seq_one_letter_code
_entity_poly.pdbx_strand_id
1 'polypeptide(L)'
;THAVEVVYRGIFQKNLARNITRSIVLASRLEGKIGTAFGRYGDSPERNGIPAKYFAVVADDAVELEETLASYEPTEVDVTIVVDDTLCKGVESWAWYGLQPINALTRPHGTVLVTSFQDPDQIKEDIHVKDQPYNLAIVKGSKSFSGLWVYKDDHTDVRILGALAKVCPDMVSLESYTQAIQQQWKKEEKVTSANRAHERVRSTPVEPGEGNPEEPFTFDMPGWTQMEEALVIRAIDQGGGFRGGEGGFEPVRSSVFKKYSTRTMRPVINFETCTKCTLCWL
;
A
#
# COMPACT_ATOMS: atom_id res chain seq x y z
N THR A 1 -22.16 -1.20 6.00
CA THR A 1 -20.75 -1.57 6.26
C THR A 1 -19.81 -0.74 5.40
N HIS A 2 -18.68 -0.29 5.97
CA HIS A 2 -17.61 0.44 5.28
C HIS A 2 -16.30 -0.32 5.40
N ALA A 3 -15.54 -0.37 4.31
CA ALA A 3 -14.23 -1.00 4.26
C ALA A 3 -13.16 -0.01 3.78
N VAL A 4 -12.00 -0.08 4.39
CA VAL A 4 -10.82 0.74 4.05
C VAL A 4 -9.62 -0.17 3.93
N GLU A 5 -8.85 -0.02 2.86
CA GLU A 5 -7.50 -0.57 2.78
C GLU A 5 -6.45 0.52 2.98
N VAL A 6 -5.39 0.19 3.68
CA VAL A 6 -4.19 1.04 3.82
C VAL A 6 -3.02 0.33 3.18
N VAL A 7 -2.52 0.91 2.11
CA VAL A 7 -1.41 0.36 1.33
C VAL A 7 -0.11 1.03 1.74
N TYR A 8 0.91 0.22 2.01
CA TYR A 8 2.19 0.68 2.52
C TYR A 8 3.37 -0.13 1.97
N ARG A 9 4.60 0.41 2.09
CA ARG A 9 5.84 -0.28 1.69
C ARG A 9 6.64 -0.71 2.91
N GLY A 10 6.79 -2.00 3.10
CA GLY A 10 7.72 -2.59 4.05
C GLY A 10 7.48 -2.26 5.52
N ILE A 11 8.36 -2.76 6.35
CA ILE A 11 8.20 -2.77 7.81
C ILE A 11 8.14 -1.38 8.44
N PHE A 12 8.79 -0.38 7.84
CA PHE A 12 8.83 0.97 8.41
C PHE A 12 7.48 1.70 8.32
N GLN A 13 6.71 1.45 7.28
CA GLN A 13 5.38 2.05 7.10
C GLN A 13 4.27 1.19 7.74
N LYS A 14 4.57 -0.04 8.15
CA LYS A 14 3.61 -0.94 8.80
C LYS A 14 2.98 -0.35 10.05
N ASN A 15 3.78 0.29 10.90
CA ASN A 15 3.27 0.91 12.11
C ASN A 15 2.32 2.07 11.81
N LEU A 16 2.60 2.84 10.75
CA LEU A 16 1.72 3.90 10.26
C LEU A 16 0.36 3.32 9.83
N ALA A 17 0.37 2.29 8.96
CA ALA A 17 -0.84 1.63 8.49
C ALA A 17 -1.65 1.03 9.66
N ARG A 18 -0.98 0.37 10.60
CA ARG A 18 -1.61 -0.18 11.81
C ARG A 18 -2.24 0.91 12.69
N ASN A 19 -1.58 2.04 12.87
CA ASN A 19 -2.11 3.15 13.65
C ASN A 19 -3.37 3.72 13.01
N ILE A 20 -3.35 3.93 11.69
CA ILE A 20 -4.51 4.42 10.94
C ILE A 20 -5.70 3.48 11.11
N THR A 21 -5.54 2.20 10.81
CA THR A 21 -6.64 1.24 10.83
C THR A 21 -7.19 1.02 12.25
N ARG A 22 -6.34 0.98 13.27
CA ARG A 22 -6.79 0.90 14.67
C ARG A 22 -7.55 2.15 15.10
N SER A 23 -7.12 3.32 14.67
CA SER A 23 -7.80 4.56 15.01
C SER A 23 -9.16 4.67 14.33
N ILE A 24 -9.32 4.13 13.12
CA ILE A 24 -10.64 4.00 12.47
C ILE A 24 -11.59 3.18 13.36
N VAL A 25 -11.16 2.00 13.80
CA VAL A 25 -11.96 1.13 14.65
C VAL A 25 -12.23 1.75 16.04
N LEU A 26 -11.25 2.46 16.60
CA LEU A 26 -11.45 3.14 17.88
C LEU A 26 -12.48 4.27 17.76
N ALA A 27 -12.39 5.06 16.69
CA ALA A 27 -13.31 6.15 16.43
C ALA A 27 -14.74 5.64 16.12
N SER A 28 -14.87 4.54 15.36
CA SER A 28 -16.18 3.94 15.07
C SER A 28 -16.90 3.45 16.34
N ARG A 29 -16.15 2.94 17.31
CA ARG A 29 -16.72 2.53 18.61
C ARG A 29 -17.30 3.69 19.42
N LEU A 30 -16.76 4.90 19.27
CA LEU A 30 -17.30 6.08 19.93
C LEU A 30 -18.69 6.46 19.39
N GLU A 31 -19.03 6.00 18.18
CA GLU A 31 -20.36 6.16 17.57
C GLU A 31 -21.27 4.93 17.77
N GLY A 32 -20.84 3.97 18.57
CA GLY A 32 -21.60 2.74 18.81
C GLY A 32 -21.53 1.71 17.69
N LYS A 33 -20.69 1.94 16.67
CA LYS A 33 -20.43 1.00 15.58
C LYS A 33 -19.43 -0.08 16.00
N ILE A 34 -19.40 -1.16 15.27
CA ILE A 34 -18.49 -2.28 15.48
C ILE A 34 -17.47 -2.29 14.35
N GLY A 35 -16.23 -2.57 14.66
CA GLY A 35 -15.21 -2.64 13.62
C GLY A 35 -14.04 -3.53 13.98
N THR A 36 -13.31 -3.94 12.96
CA THR A 36 -12.07 -4.70 13.10
C THR A 36 -10.98 -4.12 12.20
N ALA A 37 -9.73 -4.30 12.63
CA ALA A 37 -8.56 -3.89 11.86
C ALA A 37 -7.54 -5.03 11.85
N PHE A 38 -7.09 -5.40 10.66
CA PHE A 38 -6.14 -6.50 10.48
C PHE A 38 -5.21 -6.24 9.30
N GLY A 39 -4.02 -6.84 9.34
CA GLY A 39 -3.10 -6.87 8.22
C GLY A 39 -3.06 -8.24 7.61
N ARG A 40 -2.70 -8.33 6.34
CA ARG A 40 -2.42 -9.61 5.71
C ARG A 40 -1.22 -10.25 6.39
N TYR A 41 -1.44 -11.41 6.99
CA TYR A 41 -0.36 -12.23 7.51
C TYR A 41 0.17 -13.14 6.41
N GLY A 42 1.50 -13.23 6.31
CA GLY A 42 2.17 -14.16 5.41
C GLY A 42 3.40 -14.75 6.07
N ASP A 43 3.72 -15.99 5.71
CA ASP A 43 4.90 -16.70 6.21
C ASP A 43 6.22 -16.11 5.69
N SER A 44 6.15 -15.28 4.66
CA SER A 44 7.31 -14.56 4.16
C SER A 44 7.58 -13.32 4.98
N PRO A 45 8.85 -13.04 5.34
CA PRO A 45 9.18 -11.79 6.01
C PRO A 45 8.81 -10.59 5.12
N GLU A 46 8.19 -9.58 5.73
CA GLU A 46 7.93 -8.32 5.05
C GLU A 46 9.25 -7.66 4.67
N ARG A 47 9.44 -7.43 3.38
CA ARG A 47 10.65 -6.80 2.87
C ARG A 47 10.40 -5.32 2.62
N ASN A 48 11.42 -4.52 2.85
CA ASN A 48 11.39 -3.12 2.46
C ASN A 48 11.17 -2.99 0.95
N GLY A 49 10.22 -2.13 0.57
CA GLY A 49 9.90 -1.85 -0.81
C GLY A 49 8.82 -2.75 -1.44
N ILE A 50 8.39 -3.82 -0.79
CA ILE A 50 7.26 -4.62 -1.25
C ILE A 50 5.97 -4.04 -0.69
N PRO A 51 4.94 -3.80 -1.53
CA PRO A 51 3.65 -3.33 -1.07
C PRO A 51 2.96 -4.36 -0.19
N ALA A 52 2.32 -3.88 0.88
CA ALA A 52 1.50 -4.68 1.77
C ALA A 52 0.24 -3.90 2.17
N LYS A 53 -0.74 -4.60 2.71
CA LYS A 53 -2.06 -4.06 3.04
C LYS A 53 -2.43 -4.27 4.51
N TYR A 54 -3.07 -3.26 5.07
CA TYR A 54 -3.90 -3.35 6.27
C TYR A 54 -5.34 -2.99 5.90
N PHE A 55 -6.29 -3.62 6.56
CA PHE A 55 -7.71 -3.37 6.37
C PHE A 55 -8.34 -2.86 7.66
N ALA A 56 -9.34 -2.02 7.52
CA ALA A 56 -10.28 -1.69 8.57
C ALA A 56 -11.69 -1.87 8.01
N VAL A 57 -12.53 -2.58 8.72
CA VAL A 57 -13.94 -2.78 8.37
C VAL A 57 -14.77 -2.27 9.53
N VAL A 58 -15.77 -1.45 9.24
CA VAL A 58 -16.69 -0.84 10.20
C VAL A 58 -18.11 -1.18 9.76
N ALA A 59 -18.92 -1.68 10.69
CA ALA A 59 -20.30 -2.03 10.47
C ALA A 59 -21.18 -1.47 11.60
N ASP A 60 -22.46 -1.35 11.33
CA ASP A 60 -23.42 -0.88 12.33
C ASP A 60 -23.74 -1.97 13.36
N ASP A 61 -23.65 -3.23 12.97
CA ASP A 61 -23.85 -4.37 13.86
C ASP A 61 -22.89 -5.54 13.59
N ALA A 62 -22.92 -6.54 14.49
CA ALA A 62 -22.03 -7.69 14.44
C ALA A 62 -22.32 -8.64 13.27
N VAL A 63 -23.56 -8.74 12.82
CA VAL A 63 -23.96 -9.63 11.73
C VAL A 63 -23.39 -9.12 10.41
N GLU A 64 -23.56 -7.83 10.14
CA GLU A 64 -22.97 -7.19 8.96
C GLU A 64 -21.43 -7.31 8.94
N LEU A 65 -20.79 -7.17 10.11
CA LEU A 65 -19.34 -7.31 10.22
C LEU A 65 -18.91 -8.74 9.87
N GLU A 66 -19.59 -9.75 10.43
CA GLU A 66 -19.29 -11.16 10.17
C GLU A 66 -19.53 -11.53 8.71
N GLU A 67 -20.61 -11.06 8.10
CA GLU A 67 -20.90 -11.29 6.68
C GLU A 67 -19.80 -10.70 5.78
N THR A 68 -19.37 -9.46 6.05
CA THR A 68 -18.30 -8.80 5.30
C THR A 68 -16.97 -9.53 5.45
N LEU A 69 -16.69 -10.09 6.62
CA LEU A 69 -15.44 -10.80 6.91
C LEU A 69 -15.48 -12.29 6.55
N ALA A 70 -16.60 -12.80 6.07
CA ALA A 70 -16.70 -14.20 5.65
C ALA A 70 -15.70 -14.55 4.52
N SER A 71 -15.30 -13.57 3.71
CA SER A 71 -14.25 -13.70 2.68
C SER A 71 -12.84 -13.43 3.19
N TYR A 72 -12.67 -13.16 4.48
CA TYR A 72 -11.44 -12.73 5.15
C TYR A 72 -10.97 -11.32 4.77
N GLU A 73 -10.89 -11.00 3.50
CA GLU A 73 -10.52 -9.66 2.98
C GLU A 73 -11.69 -9.07 2.21
N PRO A 74 -11.95 -7.76 2.34
CA PRO A 74 -12.93 -7.08 1.50
C PRO A 74 -12.58 -7.23 0.01
N THR A 75 -13.57 -7.54 -0.79
CA THR A 75 -13.44 -7.59 -2.26
C THR A 75 -13.45 -6.21 -2.89
N GLU A 76 -14.09 -5.26 -2.21
CA GLU A 76 -14.15 -3.85 -2.57
C GLU A 76 -14.01 -2.98 -1.32
N VAL A 77 -13.47 -1.79 -1.48
CA VAL A 77 -13.30 -0.82 -0.38
C VAL A 77 -13.85 0.55 -0.75
N ASP A 78 -14.35 1.26 0.26
CA ASP A 78 -14.81 2.65 0.12
C ASP A 78 -13.64 3.59 -0.12
N VAL A 79 -12.53 3.33 0.58
CA VAL A 79 -11.33 4.16 0.52
C VAL A 79 -10.09 3.31 0.47
N THR A 80 -9.26 3.55 -0.55
CA THR A 80 -7.88 3.07 -0.61
C THR A 80 -6.96 4.16 -0.11
N ILE A 81 -6.34 3.97 1.04
CA ILE A 81 -5.35 4.90 1.61
C ILE A 81 -3.95 4.49 1.17
N VAL A 82 -3.26 5.40 0.53
CA VAL A 82 -1.90 5.21 0.00
C VAL A 82 -0.94 6.07 0.81
N VAL A 83 -0.15 5.45 1.66
CA VAL A 83 0.75 6.19 2.57
C VAL A 83 2.03 6.69 1.90
N ASP A 84 2.28 6.26 0.67
CA ASP A 84 3.47 6.59 -0.11
C ASP A 84 3.08 6.70 -1.59
N ASP A 85 3.26 7.87 -2.19
CA ASP A 85 2.87 8.16 -3.58
C ASP A 85 3.63 7.32 -4.63
N THR A 86 4.77 6.76 -4.27
CA THR A 86 5.48 5.82 -5.15
C THR A 86 4.69 4.53 -5.42
N LEU A 87 3.68 4.22 -4.59
CA LEU A 87 2.77 3.10 -4.78
C LEU A 87 1.73 3.35 -5.89
N CYS A 88 1.56 4.60 -6.31
CA CYS A 88 0.62 4.96 -7.37
C CYS A 88 1.13 4.64 -8.77
N LYS A 89 2.43 4.38 -8.93
CA LYS A 89 3.06 4.22 -10.25
C LYS A 89 2.69 2.89 -10.90
N GLY A 90 1.69 2.94 -11.78
CA GLY A 90 1.31 1.81 -12.62
C GLY A 90 0.80 0.61 -11.82
N VAL A 91 1.35 -0.55 -12.14
CA VAL A 91 0.98 -1.83 -11.52
C VAL A 91 2.18 -2.41 -10.81
N GLU A 92 2.03 -2.74 -9.54
CA GLU A 92 3.08 -3.34 -8.74
C GLU A 92 2.82 -4.83 -8.45
N SER A 93 3.89 -5.58 -8.24
CA SER A 93 3.81 -6.96 -7.79
C SER A 93 3.68 -7.01 -6.27
N TRP A 94 2.58 -7.55 -5.83
CA TRP A 94 2.23 -7.72 -4.42
C TRP A 94 2.49 -9.16 -4.00
N ALA A 95 3.03 -9.35 -2.83
CA ALA A 95 3.48 -10.67 -2.37
C ALA A 95 2.44 -11.79 -2.49
N TRP A 96 1.15 -11.46 -2.34
CA TRP A 96 0.04 -12.42 -2.32
C TRP A 96 -0.99 -12.19 -3.43
N TYR A 97 -0.97 -11.01 -4.03
CA TYR A 97 -2.02 -10.57 -4.94
C TYR A 97 -1.58 -10.58 -6.41
N GLY A 98 -0.29 -10.85 -6.66
CA GLY A 98 0.27 -10.71 -8.00
C GLY A 98 0.38 -9.26 -8.44
N LEU A 99 0.28 -9.03 -9.73
CA LEU A 99 0.31 -7.70 -10.32
C LEU A 99 -1.07 -7.05 -10.18
N GLN A 100 -1.14 -5.91 -9.53
CA GLN A 100 -2.36 -5.13 -9.48
C GLN A 100 -2.08 -3.63 -9.34
N PRO A 101 -2.97 -2.76 -9.87
CA PRO A 101 -2.89 -1.33 -9.66
C PRO A 101 -3.36 -0.97 -8.24
N ILE A 102 -2.96 0.22 -7.79
CA ILE A 102 -3.29 0.72 -6.46
C ILE A 102 -4.81 0.88 -6.25
N ASN A 103 -5.55 1.18 -7.30
CA ASN A 103 -6.99 1.40 -7.28
C ASN A 103 -7.84 0.12 -7.51
N ALA A 104 -7.18 -1.07 -7.48
CA ALA A 104 -7.85 -2.34 -7.79
C ALA A 104 -9.13 -2.57 -6.97
N LEU A 105 -9.05 -2.41 -5.66
CA LEU A 105 -10.17 -2.67 -4.75
C LEU A 105 -11.09 -1.47 -4.52
N THR A 106 -10.72 -0.27 -4.96
CA THR A 106 -11.56 0.92 -4.78
C THR A 106 -12.88 0.74 -5.55
N ARG A 107 -14.01 0.77 -4.84
CA ARG A 107 -15.34 0.61 -5.46
C ARG A 107 -15.69 1.79 -6.39
N PRO A 108 -16.68 1.66 -7.26
CA PRO A 108 -17.20 2.79 -8.04
C PRO A 108 -17.56 3.96 -7.14
N HIS A 109 -17.12 5.17 -7.50
CA HIS A 109 -17.27 6.40 -6.70
C HIS A 109 -16.56 6.39 -5.33
N GLY A 110 -15.81 5.32 -4.98
CA GLY A 110 -14.93 5.29 -3.83
C GLY A 110 -13.77 6.28 -3.98
N THR A 111 -12.89 6.34 -2.99
CA THR A 111 -11.80 7.32 -2.98
C THR A 111 -10.44 6.66 -2.86
N VAL A 112 -9.50 7.07 -3.71
CA VAL A 112 -8.07 6.83 -3.52
C VAL A 112 -7.49 8.05 -2.80
N LEU A 113 -7.08 7.88 -1.55
CA LEU A 113 -6.54 8.93 -0.67
C LEU A 113 -5.02 8.78 -0.57
N VAL A 114 -4.28 9.66 -1.22
CA VAL A 114 -2.83 9.56 -1.36
C VAL A 114 -2.10 10.58 -0.50
N THR A 115 -1.06 10.14 0.19
CA THR A 115 -0.12 11.05 0.85
C THR A 115 0.97 11.46 -0.14
N SER A 116 0.96 12.73 -0.57
CA SER A 116 1.90 13.24 -1.56
C SER A 116 2.12 14.74 -1.43
N PHE A 117 3.19 15.24 -2.05
CA PHE A 117 3.40 16.67 -2.33
C PHE A 117 3.01 17.07 -3.74
N GLN A 118 2.80 16.08 -4.61
CA GLN A 118 2.41 16.29 -5.99
C GLN A 118 0.96 16.76 -6.08
N ASP A 119 0.63 17.38 -7.18
CA ASP A 119 -0.74 17.77 -7.46
C ASP A 119 -1.59 16.56 -7.90
N PRO A 120 -2.92 16.61 -7.72
CA PRO A 120 -3.80 15.50 -8.10
C PRO A 120 -3.64 15.04 -9.56
N ASP A 121 -3.42 15.98 -10.49
CA ASP A 121 -3.25 15.66 -11.91
C ASP A 121 -1.99 14.83 -12.17
N GLN A 122 -0.89 15.12 -11.48
CA GLN A 122 0.33 14.33 -11.57
C GLN A 122 0.16 12.92 -11.01
N ILE A 123 -0.50 12.80 -9.87
CA ILE A 123 -0.78 11.50 -9.26
C ILE A 123 -1.75 10.69 -10.13
N LYS A 124 -2.74 11.34 -10.74
CA LYS A 124 -3.68 10.69 -11.67
C LYS A 124 -2.95 10.07 -12.86
N GLU A 125 -1.96 10.76 -13.42
CA GLU A 125 -1.14 10.24 -14.53
C GLU A 125 -0.29 9.01 -14.14
N ASP A 126 0.05 8.87 -12.87
CA ASP A 126 0.78 7.71 -12.35
C ASP A 126 -0.13 6.49 -12.11
N ILE A 127 -1.40 6.69 -11.73
CA ILE A 127 -2.34 5.62 -11.41
C ILE A 127 -2.86 4.95 -12.69
N HIS A 128 -2.83 3.62 -12.72
CA HIS A 128 -3.32 2.85 -13.85
C HIS A 128 -4.81 3.12 -14.13
N VAL A 129 -5.17 3.15 -15.40
CA VAL A 129 -6.57 3.36 -15.84
C VAL A 129 -7.52 2.34 -15.21
N LYS A 130 -8.74 2.77 -14.97
CA LYS A 130 -9.83 1.92 -14.47
C LYS A 130 -11.09 2.18 -15.27
N ASP A 131 -11.89 1.12 -15.49
CA ASP A 131 -13.17 1.20 -16.22
C ASP A 131 -14.32 1.82 -15.39
N GLN A 132 -14.06 2.11 -14.13
CA GLN A 132 -15.04 2.63 -13.18
C GLN A 132 -14.58 3.98 -12.62
N PRO A 133 -15.49 4.94 -12.42
CA PRO A 133 -15.15 6.23 -11.86
C PRO A 133 -14.77 6.09 -10.38
N TYR A 134 -13.81 6.89 -9.94
CA TYR A 134 -13.45 7.03 -8.53
C TYR A 134 -13.05 8.47 -8.22
N ASN A 135 -12.80 8.77 -6.94
CA ASN A 135 -12.31 10.06 -6.51
C ASN A 135 -10.84 9.96 -6.10
N LEU A 136 -10.05 10.94 -6.48
CA LEU A 136 -8.66 11.07 -6.04
C LEU A 136 -8.56 12.22 -5.03
N ALA A 137 -8.04 11.95 -3.86
CA ALA A 137 -7.81 12.97 -2.82
C ALA A 137 -6.35 12.94 -2.36
N ILE A 138 -5.77 14.13 -2.17
CA ILE A 138 -4.37 14.27 -1.76
C ILE A 138 -4.26 14.87 -0.36
N VAL A 139 -3.56 14.17 0.51
CA VAL A 139 -3.10 14.68 1.80
C VAL A 139 -1.65 15.09 1.67
N LYS A 140 -1.34 16.36 1.95
CA LYS A 140 0.06 16.80 1.94
C LYS A 140 0.85 16.08 3.02
N GLY A 141 1.84 15.30 2.59
CA GLY A 141 2.70 14.46 3.42
C GLY A 141 4.16 14.87 3.38
N SER A 142 4.99 14.20 4.12
CA SER A 142 6.44 14.30 3.98
C SER A 142 6.86 13.69 2.65
N LYS A 143 7.87 14.26 1.98
CA LYS A 143 8.42 13.65 0.76
C LYS A 143 8.77 12.21 1.07
N SER A 144 8.24 11.31 0.26
CA SER A 144 8.74 9.95 0.22
C SER A 144 10.24 10.00 -0.04
N PHE A 145 11.00 9.61 0.96
CA PHE A 145 12.45 9.52 0.78
C PHE A 145 12.72 8.09 0.34
N SER A 146 13.06 7.91 -0.91
CA SER A 146 13.35 6.60 -1.48
C SER A 146 14.29 5.80 -0.57
N GLY A 147 13.72 4.91 0.24
CA GLY A 147 14.44 3.83 0.88
C GLY A 147 14.92 4.02 2.31
N LEU A 148 14.86 5.20 2.92
CA LEU A 148 15.33 5.43 4.29
C LEU A 148 14.30 6.14 5.15
N TRP A 149 13.10 5.60 5.19
CA TRP A 149 12.09 6.05 6.13
C TRP A 149 12.44 5.58 7.54
N VAL A 150 13.19 6.40 8.25
CA VAL A 150 13.12 6.39 9.71
C VAL A 150 11.78 7.05 10.06
N TYR A 151 10.85 6.27 10.61
CA TYR A 151 9.57 6.79 11.09
C TYR A 151 9.83 7.96 12.04
N LYS A 152 9.62 9.16 11.54
CA LYS A 152 9.44 10.34 12.38
C LYS A 152 7.96 10.50 12.56
N ASP A 153 7.52 10.71 13.78
CA ASP A 153 6.14 11.11 14.08
C ASP A 153 5.89 12.50 13.48
N ASP A 154 5.50 12.51 12.21
CA ASP A 154 5.26 13.71 11.40
C ASP A 154 3.76 14.03 11.28
N HIS A 155 2.95 13.38 12.10
CA HIS A 155 1.49 13.47 12.11
C HIS A 155 0.80 12.98 10.82
N THR A 156 1.46 12.21 9.98
CA THR A 156 0.86 11.65 8.76
C THR A 156 -0.35 10.78 9.08
N ASP A 157 -0.27 9.95 10.13
CA ASP A 157 -1.37 9.12 10.60
C ASP A 157 -2.66 9.93 10.87
N VAL A 158 -2.55 10.96 11.68
CA VAL A 158 -3.72 11.77 12.07
C VAL A 158 -4.20 12.69 10.96
N ARG A 159 -3.31 13.14 10.06
CA ARG A 159 -3.71 13.89 8.87
C ARG A 159 -4.54 13.04 7.93
N ILE A 160 -4.17 11.78 7.75
CA ILE A 160 -4.94 10.82 6.97
C ILE A 160 -6.32 10.58 7.61
N LEU A 161 -6.41 10.43 8.93
CA LEU A 161 -7.69 10.27 9.63
C LEU A 161 -8.61 11.50 9.47
N GLY A 162 -8.05 12.71 9.57
CA GLY A 162 -8.82 13.93 9.31
C GLY A 162 -9.31 14.04 7.88
N ALA A 163 -8.48 13.67 6.91
CA ALA A 163 -8.86 13.64 5.50
C ALA A 163 -9.93 12.56 5.24
N LEU A 164 -9.79 11.40 5.87
CA LEU A 164 -10.75 10.29 5.75
C LEU A 164 -12.15 10.71 6.21
N ALA A 165 -12.26 11.45 7.32
CA ALA A 165 -13.53 12.02 7.78
C ALA A 165 -14.19 12.95 6.74
N LYS A 166 -13.41 13.52 5.82
CA LYS A 166 -13.95 14.38 4.75
C LYS A 166 -14.38 13.61 3.52
N VAL A 167 -13.58 12.60 3.13
CA VAL A 167 -13.82 11.85 1.88
C VAL A 167 -14.79 10.68 2.07
N CYS A 168 -14.98 10.22 3.31
CA CYS A 168 -15.93 9.15 3.67
C CYS A 168 -16.67 9.53 4.97
N PRO A 169 -17.51 10.57 4.96
CA PRO A 169 -18.14 11.12 6.17
C PRO A 169 -19.14 10.16 6.83
N ASP A 170 -19.72 9.24 6.05
CA ASP A 170 -20.74 8.29 6.53
C ASP A 170 -20.12 7.16 7.36
N MET A 171 -18.81 6.93 7.24
CA MET A 171 -18.13 5.89 7.99
C MET A 171 -17.94 6.29 9.45
N VAL A 172 -17.26 7.42 9.71
CA VAL A 172 -16.98 7.95 11.05
C VAL A 172 -16.82 9.47 10.98
N SER A 173 -17.41 10.18 11.92
CA SER A 173 -17.35 11.63 12.00
C SER A 173 -15.96 12.16 12.38
N LEU A 174 -15.67 13.41 12.00
CA LEU A 174 -14.43 14.10 12.42
C LEU A 174 -14.32 14.19 13.94
N GLU A 175 -15.44 14.41 14.64
CA GLU A 175 -15.46 14.49 16.09
C GLU A 175 -14.98 13.21 16.73
N SER A 176 -15.48 12.07 16.27
CA SER A 176 -15.07 10.75 16.77
C SER A 176 -13.60 10.45 16.46
N TYR A 177 -13.10 10.84 15.30
CA TYR A 177 -11.67 10.74 15.00
C TYR A 177 -10.82 11.61 15.93
N THR A 178 -11.21 12.87 16.18
CA THR A 178 -10.44 13.75 17.07
C THR A 178 -10.45 13.26 18.52
N GLN A 179 -11.57 12.70 19.00
CA GLN A 179 -11.65 12.06 20.31
C GLN A 179 -10.74 10.82 20.38
N ALA A 180 -10.76 9.96 19.37
CA ALA A 180 -9.90 8.79 19.31
C ALA A 180 -8.41 9.18 19.27
N ILE A 181 -8.04 10.20 18.50
CA ILE A 181 -6.69 10.76 18.46
C ILE A 181 -6.27 11.27 19.85
N GLN A 182 -7.14 12.01 20.52
CA GLN A 182 -6.86 12.53 21.85
C GLN A 182 -6.69 11.41 22.88
N GLN A 183 -7.52 10.37 22.84
CA GLN A 183 -7.40 9.21 23.72
C GLN A 183 -6.10 8.43 23.49
N GLN A 184 -5.70 8.27 22.23
CA GLN A 184 -4.58 7.42 21.85
C GLN A 184 -3.23 8.10 22.06
N TRP A 185 -3.09 9.38 21.73
CA TRP A 185 -1.81 10.09 21.78
C TRP A 185 -1.71 11.14 22.87
N LYS A 186 -2.85 11.64 23.38
CA LYS A 186 -2.91 12.68 24.41
C LYS A 186 -2.15 13.97 24.02
N LYS A 187 -2.16 14.31 22.71
CA LYS A 187 -1.46 15.44 22.13
C LYS A 187 -2.42 16.29 21.31
N GLU A 188 -2.66 17.51 21.73
CA GLU A 188 -3.57 18.45 21.05
C GLU A 188 -3.07 18.86 19.66
N GLU A 189 -1.75 18.89 19.47
CA GLU A 189 -1.14 19.17 18.19
C GLU A 189 -1.55 18.17 17.10
N LYS A 190 -1.76 16.88 17.46
CA LYS A 190 -2.25 15.85 16.55
C LYS A 190 -3.71 16.08 16.18
N VAL A 191 -4.55 16.47 17.12
CA VAL A 191 -5.94 16.85 16.84
C VAL A 191 -6.00 18.05 15.89
N THR A 192 -5.18 19.07 16.15
CA THR A 192 -5.07 20.23 15.27
C THR A 192 -4.62 19.84 13.85
N SER A 193 -3.69 18.90 13.73
CA SER A 193 -3.22 18.40 12.44
C SER A 193 -4.30 17.65 11.67
N ALA A 194 -5.14 16.86 12.35
CA ALA A 194 -6.28 16.18 11.76
C ALA A 194 -7.34 17.17 11.25
N ASN A 195 -7.70 18.17 12.06
CA ASN A 195 -8.66 19.20 11.68
C ASN A 195 -8.19 19.99 10.45
N ARG A 196 -6.92 20.38 10.40
CA ARG A 196 -6.34 21.05 9.22
C ARG A 196 -6.38 20.20 7.97
N ALA A 197 -6.13 18.90 8.10
CA ALA A 197 -6.20 17.98 6.96
C ALA A 197 -7.64 17.86 6.44
N HIS A 198 -8.62 17.74 7.34
CA HIS A 198 -10.03 17.75 6.98
C HIS A 198 -10.45 19.01 6.22
N GLU A 199 -10.01 20.20 6.66
CA GLU A 199 -10.34 21.45 5.99
C GLU A 199 -9.71 21.56 4.60
N ARG A 200 -8.48 21.07 4.45
CA ARG A 200 -7.64 21.31 3.27
C ARG A 200 -7.79 20.24 2.18
N VAL A 201 -8.10 19.01 2.55
CA VAL A 201 -8.25 17.93 1.55
C VAL A 201 -9.35 18.30 0.55
N ARG A 202 -9.08 18.03 -0.72
CA ARG A 202 -10.03 18.15 -1.82
C ARG A 202 -10.03 16.85 -2.58
N SER A 203 -11.19 16.47 -3.03
CA SER A 203 -11.42 15.30 -3.86
C SER A 203 -11.66 15.74 -5.30
N THR A 204 -10.97 15.12 -6.23
CA THR A 204 -11.11 15.33 -7.66
C THR A 204 -11.68 14.06 -8.26
N PRO A 205 -12.78 14.12 -9.04
CA PRO A 205 -13.29 12.94 -9.74
C PRO A 205 -12.31 12.50 -10.81
N VAL A 206 -12.19 11.19 -10.98
CA VAL A 206 -11.44 10.54 -12.06
C VAL A 206 -12.42 9.70 -12.84
N GLU A 207 -12.57 10.03 -14.11
CA GLU A 207 -13.53 9.38 -15.00
C GLU A 207 -12.95 8.06 -15.55
N PRO A 208 -13.82 7.15 -16.00
CA PRO A 208 -13.38 5.90 -16.62
C PRO A 208 -12.43 6.15 -17.79
N GLY A 209 -11.29 5.44 -17.81
CA GLY A 209 -10.28 5.58 -18.85
C GLY A 209 -9.27 6.71 -18.62
N GLU A 210 -9.42 7.53 -17.58
CA GLU A 210 -8.40 8.47 -17.15
C GLU A 210 -7.31 7.77 -16.32
N GLY A 211 -6.06 8.15 -16.51
CA GLY A 211 -4.91 7.61 -15.80
C GLY A 211 -3.81 7.11 -16.73
N ASN A 212 -2.93 6.25 -16.20
CA ASN A 212 -1.84 5.66 -16.95
C ASN A 212 -2.36 4.47 -17.79
N PRO A 213 -2.36 4.55 -19.12
CA PRO A 213 -2.83 3.47 -19.98
C PRO A 213 -1.76 2.40 -20.25
N GLU A 214 -0.54 2.59 -19.76
CA GLU A 214 0.54 1.63 -20.01
C GLU A 214 0.19 0.28 -19.38
N GLU A 215 0.22 -0.75 -20.21
CA GLU A 215 0.12 -2.12 -19.72
C GLU A 215 1.30 -2.40 -18.77
N PRO A 216 1.02 -3.04 -17.63
CA PRO A 216 2.09 -3.41 -16.73
C PRO A 216 3.07 -4.31 -17.47
N PHE A 217 4.36 -4.11 -17.23
CA PHE A 217 5.37 -5.03 -17.73
C PHE A 217 5.04 -6.44 -17.21
N THR A 218 4.45 -7.24 -18.08
CA THR A 218 4.25 -8.66 -17.83
C THR A 218 5.53 -9.39 -18.18
N PHE A 219 6.26 -9.82 -17.16
CA PHE A 219 7.28 -10.83 -17.37
C PHE A 219 6.54 -12.12 -17.76
N ASP A 220 6.79 -12.58 -18.97
CA ASP A 220 6.25 -13.86 -19.42
C ASP A 220 6.93 -14.98 -18.59
N MET A 221 6.21 -15.41 -17.56
CA MET A 221 6.70 -16.45 -16.65
C MET A 221 6.75 -17.76 -17.45
N PRO A 222 7.93 -18.30 -17.73
CA PRO A 222 8.01 -19.60 -18.40
C PRO A 222 7.25 -20.62 -17.56
N GLY A 223 6.51 -21.51 -18.22
CA GLY A 223 5.84 -22.59 -17.56
C GLY A 223 6.83 -23.46 -16.77
N TRP A 224 6.31 -24.19 -15.79
CA TRP A 224 7.12 -25.04 -14.90
C TRP A 224 8.16 -25.89 -15.64
N THR A 225 7.76 -26.54 -16.74
CA THR A 225 8.66 -27.38 -17.57
C THR A 225 9.72 -26.54 -18.28
N GLN A 226 9.38 -25.37 -18.76
CA GLN A 226 10.32 -24.45 -19.41
C GLN A 226 11.34 -23.86 -18.43
N MET A 227 10.94 -23.68 -17.17
CA MET A 227 11.85 -23.22 -16.13
C MET A 227 12.91 -24.25 -15.79
N GLU A 228 12.54 -25.51 -15.74
CA GLU A 228 13.45 -26.60 -15.45
C GLU A 228 14.49 -26.75 -16.55
N GLU A 229 14.08 -26.77 -17.80
CA GLU A 229 15.00 -26.87 -18.93
C GLU A 229 15.86 -25.62 -19.14
N ALA A 230 15.28 -24.43 -19.04
CA ALA A 230 16.00 -23.21 -19.37
C ALA A 230 16.95 -22.71 -18.27
N LEU A 231 16.60 -22.92 -16.99
CA LEU A 231 17.34 -22.36 -15.87
C LEU A 231 18.26 -23.35 -15.19
N VAL A 232 17.80 -24.56 -14.97
CA VAL A 232 18.60 -25.60 -14.32
C VAL A 232 19.71 -26.08 -15.25
N ILE A 233 19.40 -26.38 -16.52
CA ILE A 233 20.39 -26.84 -17.49
C ILE A 233 21.44 -25.77 -17.77
N ARG A 234 21.06 -24.52 -17.92
CA ARG A 234 22.01 -23.41 -18.12
C ARG A 234 22.91 -23.18 -16.91
N ALA A 235 22.39 -23.33 -15.69
CA ALA A 235 23.21 -23.22 -14.49
C ALA A 235 24.22 -24.37 -14.39
N ILE A 236 23.86 -25.54 -14.87
CA ILE A 236 24.72 -26.74 -14.94
C ILE A 236 25.80 -26.57 -15.99
N ASP A 237 25.43 -26.10 -17.18
CA ASP A 237 26.35 -25.90 -18.32
C ASP A 237 27.38 -24.79 -18.07
N GLN A 238 27.06 -23.85 -17.19
CA GLN A 238 27.96 -22.77 -16.79
C GLN A 238 28.92 -23.12 -15.65
N GLY A 239 29.06 -24.39 -15.32
CA GLY A 239 30.01 -24.84 -14.31
C GLY A 239 29.59 -24.57 -12.88
N GLY A 240 28.32 -24.36 -12.62
CA GLY A 240 27.76 -24.09 -11.30
C GLY A 240 27.75 -25.25 -10.31
N GLY A 241 28.48 -26.33 -10.58
CA GLY A 241 28.70 -27.43 -9.65
C GLY A 241 27.50 -28.36 -9.42
N PHE A 242 26.36 -28.10 -10.01
CA PHE A 242 25.19 -28.97 -9.94
C PHE A 242 25.02 -29.74 -11.25
N ARG A 243 25.02 -31.03 -11.15
CA ARG A 243 24.64 -31.89 -12.27
C ARG A 243 23.18 -32.25 -12.13
N GLY A 244 22.43 -32.15 -13.24
CA GLY A 244 21.00 -32.46 -13.26
C GLY A 244 20.74 -33.84 -12.66
N GLY A 245 19.71 -33.96 -11.84
CA GLY A 245 19.32 -35.18 -11.16
C GLY A 245 19.81 -35.34 -9.73
N GLU A 246 20.68 -34.48 -9.22
CA GLU A 246 21.19 -34.55 -7.84
C GLU A 246 20.44 -33.63 -6.88
N GLY A 247 19.12 -33.52 -6.99
CA GLY A 247 18.29 -32.74 -6.05
C GLY A 247 18.71 -31.28 -5.94
N GLY A 248 19.18 -30.71 -7.02
CA GLY A 248 19.86 -29.43 -7.02
C GLY A 248 18.96 -28.30 -6.59
N PHE A 249 19.44 -27.57 -5.63
CA PHE A 249 19.00 -26.24 -5.34
C PHE A 249 19.10 -25.36 -6.61
N GLU A 250 18.01 -24.71 -6.99
CA GLU A 250 17.97 -23.81 -8.15
C GLU A 250 18.25 -22.38 -7.70
N PRO A 251 19.49 -21.93 -7.56
CA PRO A 251 19.80 -20.62 -6.97
C PRO A 251 19.33 -19.45 -7.82
N VAL A 252 19.09 -19.68 -9.09
CA VAL A 252 18.68 -18.63 -10.05
C VAL A 252 17.19 -18.34 -9.98
N ARG A 253 16.37 -19.30 -9.56
CA ARG A 253 14.91 -19.19 -9.57
C ARG A 253 14.37 -18.02 -8.75
N SER A 254 14.80 -17.87 -7.51
CA SER A 254 14.33 -16.81 -6.65
C SER A 254 14.85 -15.42 -7.04
N SER A 255 16.00 -15.32 -7.70
CA SER A 255 16.53 -14.04 -8.17
C SER A 255 15.85 -13.57 -9.46
N VAL A 256 15.49 -14.48 -10.35
CA VAL A 256 14.76 -14.17 -11.58
C VAL A 256 13.34 -13.73 -11.29
N PHE A 257 12.66 -14.41 -10.37
CA PHE A 257 11.24 -14.15 -10.11
C PHE A 257 10.95 -12.99 -9.16
N LYS A 258 11.88 -12.60 -8.30
CA LYS A 258 11.59 -11.61 -7.25
C LYS A 258 12.09 -10.19 -7.52
N LYS A 259 13.02 -10.01 -8.43
CA LYS A 259 13.67 -8.70 -8.57
C LYS A 259 13.53 -8.05 -9.94
N TYR A 260 13.31 -8.80 -10.98
CA TYR A 260 13.35 -8.25 -12.34
C TYR A 260 11.98 -7.83 -12.86
N SER A 261 10.91 -8.44 -12.37
CA SER A 261 9.55 -8.14 -12.81
C SER A 261 8.98 -6.81 -12.28
N THR A 262 9.63 -6.21 -11.27
CA THR A 262 9.08 -5.03 -10.59
C THR A 262 9.99 -3.80 -10.63
N ARG A 263 11.16 -3.91 -11.24
CA ARG A 263 12.13 -2.80 -11.25
C ARG A 263 12.42 -2.33 -12.65
N THR A 264 11.93 -1.16 -12.98
CA THR A 264 12.35 -0.41 -14.17
C THR A 264 13.68 0.31 -13.98
N MET A 265 14.12 0.49 -12.73
CA MET A 265 15.36 1.15 -12.38
C MET A 265 16.19 0.31 -11.41
N ARG A 266 17.51 0.38 -11.53
CA ARG A 266 18.45 -0.20 -10.57
C ARG A 266 19.27 0.91 -9.89
N PRO A 267 19.56 0.82 -8.59
CA PRO A 267 20.49 1.73 -7.94
C PRO A 267 21.90 1.48 -8.49
N VAL A 268 22.61 2.54 -8.78
CA VAL A 268 24.03 2.52 -9.15
C VAL A 268 24.80 3.25 -8.06
N ILE A 269 25.72 2.55 -7.41
CA ILE A 269 26.57 3.15 -6.40
C ILE A 269 27.75 3.82 -7.10
N ASN A 270 27.89 5.13 -6.90
CA ASN A 270 29.10 5.82 -7.32
C ASN A 270 30.20 5.58 -6.26
N PHE A 271 31.16 4.71 -6.59
CA PHE A 271 32.21 4.35 -5.66
C PHE A 271 33.24 5.47 -5.41
N GLU A 272 33.31 6.50 -6.25
CA GLU A 272 34.18 7.67 -6.03
C GLU A 272 33.67 8.54 -4.88
N THR A 273 32.34 8.63 -4.72
CA THR A 273 31.69 9.41 -3.66
C THR A 273 31.19 8.56 -2.49
N CYS A 274 31.31 7.24 -2.59
CA CYS A 274 30.84 6.31 -1.58
C CYS A 274 31.69 6.37 -0.32
N THR A 275 31.09 6.73 0.81
CA THR A 275 31.75 6.78 2.12
C THR A 275 31.89 5.43 2.81
N LYS A 276 31.41 4.35 2.19
CA LYS A 276 31.36 2.97 2.73
C LYS A 276 30.61 2.88 4.08
N CYS A 277 29.63 3.74 4.29
CA CYS A 277 28.83 3.76 5.52
C CYS A 277 27.85 2.58 5.68
N THR A 278 27.79 1.68 4.70
CA THR A 278 26.93 0.48 4.66
C THR A 278 25.42 0.71 4.69
N LEU A 279 24.93 1.94 4.75
CA LEU A 279 23.51 2.27 4.80
C LEU A 279 22.69 1.76 3.59
N CYS A 280 23.33 1.56 2.44
CA CYS A 280 22.68 0.96 1.26
C CYS A 280 22.45 -0.56 1.38
N TRP A 281 23.00 -1.20 2.41
CA TRP A 281 22.84 -2.65 2.68
C TRP A 281 21.78 -2.93 3.74
N LEU A 282 21.40 -1.92 4.50
CA LEU A 282 20.37 -1.99 5.53
C LEU A 282 18.99 -1.70 4.94
#